data_909575e0ea338db2e37acdbe0d1a69b3
#
_entry.id   909575e0ea338db2e37acdbe0d1a69b3
#
_cell.length_a   1.000
_cell.length_b   1.000
_cell.length_c   1.000
_cell.angle_alpha   90.00
_cell.angle_beta   90.00
_cell.angle_gamma   90.00
#
_symmetry.space_group_name_H-M   'P 1'
#
loop_
_entity.id
_entity.type
_entity.pdbx_description
1 polymer ?
#
loop_
_entity_poly.entity_id
_entity_poly.type
_entity_poly.pdbx_seq_one_letter_code
_entity_poly.pdbx_strand_id
1 'polypeptide(L)'
;MKASDEILSVWKKFDEFPMETFTKAWYYVKSGSKKQRELSLMKEHKDQYGITGNCFDLSIWLLDEFEKAGIDAYPIGEDHAAVIALDERGRRYLCDLGDQWLNPILIDKAEDFMTDKLSGFFPAAEIKVEPSGNDVKVTYYRQNGKSSAQIYQTAPIERTLFLAAAEQSQNIIKREPLLEKRIRLGEETAHWEFYNWKSFLSTNSGLYDDPDAESLEEWADRIHQKTAFDRAFLLETLMIYKKMRR
;
A
#
# COMPACT_ATOMS: atom_id res chain seq x y z
N MET A 1 16.81 -14.12 1.27
CA MET A 1 15.56 -13.51 0.77
C MET A 1 15.61 -11.98 0.64
N LYS A 2 16.66 -11.33 1.12
CA LYS A 2 16.82 -9.88 1.00
C LYS A 2 16.90 -9.48 -0.48
N ALA A 3 16.16 -8.45 -0.90
CA ALA A 3 16.26 -7.89 -2.24
C ALA A 3 17.64 -7.23 -2.47
N SER A 4 18.01 -7.03 -3.74
CA SER A 4 19.25 -6.35 -4.08
C SER A 4 19.26 -4.92 -3.55
N ASP A 5 20.45 -4.34 -3.38
CA ASP A 5 20.56 -2.98 -2.85
C ASP A 5 19.95 -1.94 -3.81
N GLU A 6 19.94 -2.22 -5.12
CA GLU A 6 19.29 -1.39 -6.14
C GLU A 6 17.76 -1.38 -5.95
N ILE A 7 17.14 -2.57 -5.82
CA ILE A 7 15.70 -2.68 -5.56
C ILE A 7 15.35 -2.00 -4.23
N LEU A 8 16.14 -2.22 -3.18
CA LEU A 8 15.93 -1.60 -1.87
C LEU A 8 16.11 -0.08 -1.91
N SER A 9 17.02 0.45 -2.73
CA SER A 9 17.22 1.88 -2.89
C SER A 9 15.98 2.57 -3.47
N VAL A 10 15.31 1.94 -4.45
CA VAL A 10 14.03 2.43 -4.98
C VAL A 10 12.91 2.27 -3.96
N TRP A 11 12.80 1.09 -3.33
CA TRP A 11 11.77 0.79 -2.34
C TRP A 11 11.74 1.78 -1.18
N LYS A 12 12.90 2.16 -0.64
CA LYS A 12 13.02 3.10 0.47
C LYS A 12 12.48 4.51 0.20
N LYS A 13 12.34 4.92 -1.07
CA LYS A 13 11.69 6.19 -1.41
C LYS A 13 10.22 6.23 -0.99
N PHE A 14 9.62 5.07 -0.75
CA PHE A 14 8.21 4.90 -0.38
C PHE A 14 8.01 4.58 1.11
N ASP A 15 9.05 4.65 1.95
CA ASP A 15 8.95 4.28 3.38
C ASP A 15 7.88 5.07 4.13
N GLU A 16 7.67 6.35 3.78
CA GLU A 16 6.69 7.24 4.41
C GLU A 16 5.35 7.33 3.64
N PHE A 17 5.18 6.55 2.56
CA PHE A 17 3.95 6.60 1.76
C PHE A 17 2.87 5.72 2.39
N PRO A 18 1.76 6.31 2.87
CA PRO A 18 0.59 5.52 3.25
C PRO A 18 -0.15 5.00 2.00
N MET A 19 -0.91 3.93 2.17
CA MET A 19 -1.95 3.53 1.23
C MET A 19 -3.30 4.09 1.70
N GLU A 20 -4.09 4.69 0.78
CA GLU A 20 -5.34 5.32 1.20
C GLU A 20 -6.35 5.43 0.05
N THR A 21 -7.62 5.50 0.42
CA THR A 21 -8.74 5.67 -0.51
C THR A 21 -9.29 7.09 -0.54
N PHE A 22 -8.74 8.00 0.27
CA PHE A 22 -9.19 9.39 0.41
C PHE A 22 -9.01 10.18 -0.88
N THR A 23 -7.81 10.08 -1.45
CA THR A 23 -7.48 10.72 -2.73
C THR A 23 -8.43 10.31 -3.84
N LYS A 24 -8.75 9.02 -3.90
CA LYS A 24 -9.68 8.45 -4.87
C LYS A 24 -11.07 9.07 -4.76
N ALA A 25 -11.64 9.15 -3.55
CA ALA A 25 -12.95 9.74 -3.32
C ALA A 25 -12.96 11.25 -3.61
N TRP A 26 -11.93 11.95 -3.16
CA TRP A 26 -11.77 13.38 -3.41
C TRP A 26 -11.61 13.71 -4.89
N TYR A 27 -10.72 13.00 -5.58
CA TYR A 27 -10.46 13.20 -7.01
C TYR A 27 -11.69 12.89 -7.86
N TYR A 28 -12.45 11.83 -7.53
CA TYR A 28 -13.70 11.49 -8.21
C TYR A 28 -14.72 12.63 -8.15
N VAL A 29 -14.81 13.32 -7.01
CA VAL A 29 -15.76 14.44 -6.82
C VAL A 29 -15.26 15.73 -7.48
N LYS A 30 -13.95 16.00 -7.42
CA LYS A 30 -13.35 17.29 -7.82
C LYS A 30 -13.02 17.38 -9.30
N SER A 31 -12.47 16.35 -9.88
CA SER A 31 -11.91 16.44 -11.24
C SER A 31 -12.97 16.43 -12.33
N GLY A 32 -14.17 15.91 -12.05
CA GLY A 32 -15.16 15.60 -13.08
C GLY A 32 -14.66 14.57 -14.11
N SER A 33 -13.39 14.21 -14.06
CA SER A 33 -12.76 13.17 -14.88
C SER A 33 -12.78 11.85 -14.13
N LYS A 34 -13.14 10.78 -14.82
CA LYS A 34 -13.14 9.42 -14.27
C LYS A 34 -11.89 8.64 -14.66
N LYS A 35 -10.86 9.33 -15.14
CA LYS A 35 -9.60 8.70 -15.54
C LYS A 35 -8.70 8.46 -14.34
N GLN A 36 -7.85 7.44 -14.44
CA GLN A 36 -6.73 7.27 -13.52
C GLN A 36 -5.85 8.52 -13.56
N ARG A 37 -5.38 8.97 -12.39
CA ARG A 37 -4.46 10.10 -12.30
C ARG A 37 -3.16 9.81 -13.04
N GLU A 38 -2.69 10.78 -13.82
CA GLU A 38 -1.34 10.72 -14.38
C GLU A 38 -0.28 10.84 -13.27
N LEU A 39 0.86 10.24 -13.46
CA LEU A 39 1.94 10.24 -12.47
C LEU A 39 2.40 11.66 -12.09
N SER A 40 2.47 12.58 -13.07
CA SER A 40 2.80 13.99 -12.82
C SER A 40 1.81 14.65 -11.84
N LEU A 41 0.52 14.36 -12.01
CA LEU A 41 -0.53 14.84 -11.12
C LEU A 41 -0.46 14.17 -9.74
N MET A 42 -0.07 12.89 -9.66
CA MET A 42 0.16 12.22 -8.37
C MET A 42 1.27 12.92 -7.59
N LYS A 43 2.38 13.26 -8.26
CA LYS A 43 3.52 13.98 -7.66
C LYS A 43 3.11 15.39 -7.21
N GLU A 44 2.40 16.13 -8.06
CA GLU A 44 1.85 17.44 -7.72
C GLU A 44 0.93 17.39 -6.47
N HIS A 45 0.01 16.43 -6.42
CA HIS A 45 -0.87 16.25 -5.27
C HIS A 45 -0.13 15.85 -4.01
N LYS A 46 0.96 15.07 -4.13
CA LYS A 46 1.81 14.75 -2.99
C LYS A 46 2.52 16.00 -2.46
N ASP A 47 3.07 16.83 -3.35
CA ASP A 47 3.75 18.06 -2.96
C ASP A 47 2.77 19.07 -2.34
N GLN A 48 1.56 19.16 -2.88
CA GLN A 48 0.56 20.12 -2.44
C GLN A 48 -0.19 19.69 -1.17
N TYR A 49 -0.57 18.42 -1.06
CA TYR A 49 -1.47 17.91 0.00
C TYR A 49 -0.84 16.80 0.84
N GLY A 50 0.36 16.33 0.50
CA GLY A 50 1.01 15.20 1.14
C GLY A 50 0.47 13.82 0.73
N ILE A 51 -0.60 13.75 -0.07
CA ILE A 51 -1.36 12.55 -0.38
C ILE A 51 -0.64 11.63 -1.37
N THR A 52 -0.94 10.33 -1.31
CA THR A 52 -0.29 9.30 -2.12
C THR A 52 -1.28 8.56 -3.02
N GLY A 53 -2.26 7.90 -2.47
CA GLY A 53 -3.29 7.18 -3.21
C GLY A 53 -3.44 5.72 -2.81
N ASN A 54 -4.15 4.97 -3.65
CA ASN A 54 -4.43 3.55 -3.44
C ASN A 54 -3.31 2.64 -3.98
N CYS A 55 -3.49 1.32 -3.90
CA CYS A 55 -2.52 0.33 -4.38
C CYS A 55 -2.14 0.51 -5.86
N PHE A 56 -3.07 0.92 -6.73
CA PHE A 56 -2.78 1.20 -8.14
C PHE A 56 -1.92 2.45 -8.31
N ASP A 57 -2.26 3.56 -7.63
CA ASP A 57 -1.45 4.78 -7.67
C ASP A 57 -0.01 4.51 -7.22
N LEU A 58 0.15 3.78 -6.12
CA LEU A 58 1.45 3.41 -5.57
C LEU A 58 2.23 2.48 -6.51
N SER A 59 1.55 1.52 -7.16
CA SER A 59 2.18 0.61 -8.12
C SER A 59 2.61 1.34 -9.39
N ILE A 60 1.80 2.26 -9.93
CA ILE A 60 2.16 3.10 -11.08
C ILE A 60 3.41 3.93 -10.77
N TRP A 61 3.46 4.53 -9.58
CA TRP A 61 4.61 5.33 -9.17
C TRP A 61 5.86 4.47 -8.95
N LEU A 62 5.73 3.31 -8.33
CA LEU A 62 6.84 2.38 -8.09
C LEU A 62 7.43 1.87 -9.41
N LEU A 63 6.60 1.54 -10.40
CA LEU A 63 7.05 1.14 -11.74
C LEU A 63 7.88 2.23 -12.42
N ASP A 64 7.45 3.50 -12.36
CA ASP A 64 8.22 4.65 -12.89
C ASP A 64 9.58 4.79 -12.19
N GLU A 65 9.63 4.60 -10.88
CA GLU A 65 10.88 4.71 -10.14
C GLU A 65 11.84 3.51 -10.42
N PHE A 66 11.31 2.30 -10.65
CA PHE A 66 12.12 1.17 -11.14
C PHE A 66 12.63 1.40 -12.56
N GLU A 67 11.78 1.87 -13.48
CA GLU A 67 12.17 2.20 -14.86
C GLU A 67 13.33 3.23 -14.88
N LYS A 68 13.22 4.31 -14.07
CA LYS A 68 14.29 5.31 -13.93
C LYS A 68 15.60 4.76 -13.35
N ALA A 69 15.51 3.73 -12.52
CA ALA A 69 16.67 3.06 -11.95
C ALA A 69 17.26 1.97 -12.86
N GLY A 70 16.65 1.71 -14.03
CA GLY A 70 17.05 0.64 -14.94
C GLY A 70 16.77 -0.75 -14.42
N ILE A 71 15.79 -0.89 -13.50
CA ILE A 71 15.38 -2.17 -12.93
C ILE A 71 14.17 -2.69 -13.69
N ASP A 72 14.27 -3.90 -14.23
CA ASP A 72 13.14 -4.56 -14.86
C ASP A 72 12.05 -4.86 -13.85
N ALA A 73 10.84 -4.39 -14.15
CA ALA A 73 9.69 -4.57 -13.27
C ALA A 73 8.39 -4.61 -14.08
N TYR A 74 7.37 -5.28 -13.54
CA TYR A 74 6.07 -5.36 -14.17
C TYR A 74 4.94 -5.39 -13.13
N PRO A 75 3.74 -4.88 -13.49
CA PRO A 75 2.59 -4.89 -12.60
C PRO A 75 1.93 -6.27 -12.54
N ILE A 76 1.30 -6.54 -11.41
CA ILE A 76 0.44 -7.70 -11.18
C ILE A 76 -0.86 -7.28 -10.46
N GLY A 77 -1.88 -8.12 -10.55
CA GLY A 77 -3.14 -7.97 -9.82
C GLY A 77 -4.15 -7.04 -10.53
N GLU A 78 -5.42 -7.47 -10.55
CA GLU A 78 -6.54 -6.71 -11.12
C GLU A 78 -7.39 -6.03 -10.04
N ASP A 79 -7.57 -6.68 -8.89
CA ASP A 79 -8.33 -6.15 -7.74
C ASP A 79 -7.44 -5.49 -6.70
N HIS A 80 -6.26 -6.05 -6.47
CA HIS A 80 -5.20 -5.53 -5.61
C HIS A 80 -3.90 -5.48 -6.40
N ALA A 81 -3.36 -4.28 -6.59
CA ALA A 81 -2.19 -4.04 -7.41
C ALA A 81 -0.89 -4.14 -6.60
N ALA A 82 0.06 -4.85 -7.16
CA ALA A 82 1.45 -4.91 -6.69
C ALA A 82 2.41 -4.92 -7.87
N VAL A 83 3.71 -4.92 -7.61
CA VAL A 83 4.77 -4.91 -8.62
C VAL A 83 5.72 -6.08 -8.38
N ILE A 84 6.15 -6.74 -9.44
CA ILE A 84 7.28 -7.66 -9.42
C ILE A 84 8.50 -6.93 -9.97
N ALA A 85 9.56 -6.85 -9.19
CA ALA A 85 10.87 -6.36 -9.63
C ALA A 85 11.84 -7.52 -9.82
N LEU A 86 12.73 -7.41 -10.80
CA LEU A 86 13.75 -8.42 -11.10
C LEU A 86 15.13 -7.89 -10.68
N ASP A 87 15.91 -8.74 -10.03
CA ASP A 87 17.33 -8.45 -9.82
C ASP A 87 18.18 -8.80 -11.05
N GLU A 88 19.47 -8.51 -11.01
CA GLU A 88 20.44 -8.78 -12.09
C GLU A 88 20.51 -10.27 -12.52
N ARG A 89 20.05 -11.18 -11.64
CA ARG A 89 19.99 -12.62 -11.91
C ARG A 89 18.62 -13.05 -12.45
N GLY A 90 17.70 -12.10 -12.64
CA GLY A 90 16.33 -12.35 -13.06
C GLY A 90 15.44 -12.96 -11.95
N ARG A 91 15.86 -12.92 -10.69
CA ARG A 91 15.04 -13.38 -9.55
C ARG A 91 13.94 -12.36 -9.26
N ARG A 92 12.75 -12.86 -9.02
CA ARG A 92 11.55 -12.05 -8.84
C ARG A 92 11.32 -11.69 -7.37
N TYR A 93 11.07 -10.42 -7.14
CA TYR A 93 10.73 -9.87 -5.83
C TYR A 93 9.35 -9.23 -5.86
N LEU A 94 8.45 -9.70 -5.00
CA LEU A 94 7.14 -9.09 -4.81
C LEU A 94 7.27 -7.81 -4.00
N CYS A 95 6.77 -6.71 -4.55
CA CYS A 95 6.81 -5.36 -4.03
C CYS A 95 5.37 -4.87 -3.85
N ASP A 96 4.85 -4.92 -2.64
CA ASP A 96 3.47 -4.51 -2.32
C ASP A 96 3.45 -3.31 -1.38
N LEU A 97 3.26 -2.12 -1.96
CA LEU A 97 3.06 -0.88 -1.23
C LEU A 97 1.62 -0.72 -0.74
N GLY A 98 0.67 -1.38 -1.39
CA GLY A 98 -0.74 -1.37 -1.02
C GLY A 98 -0.95 -1.97 0.37
N ASP A 99 -0.37 -3.12 0.63
CA ASP A 99 -0.39 -3.80 1.94
C ASP A 99 0.66 -3.27 2.93
N GLN A 100 1.33 -2.16 2.62
CA GLN A 100 2.31 -1.51 3.49
C GLN A 100 3.50 -2.42 3.90
N TRP A 101 3.98 -3.28 2.98
CA TRP A 101 5.14 -4.13 3.24
C TRP A 101 6.40 -3.33 3.60
N LEU A 102 7.23 -3.88 4.49
CA LEU A 102 8.49 -3.25 4.92
C LEU A 102 9.62 -3.47 3.92
N ASN A 103 9.63 -4.61 3.26
CA ASN A 103 10.66 -5.00 2.30
C ASN A 103 10.05 -5.83 1.17
N PRO A 104 10.60 -5.72 -0.06
CA PRO A 104 10.31 -6.65 -1.14
C PRO A 104 10.68 -8.08 -0.76
N ILE A 105 9.90 -9.06 -1.19
CA ILE A 105 10.10 -10.45 -0.83
C ILE A 105 10.43 -11.30 -2.05
N LEU A 106 11.49 -12.12 -1.95
CA LEU A 106 11.85 -13.11 -2.97
C LEU A 106 10.74 -14.17 -3.09
N ILE A 107 10.24 -14.37 -4.31
CA ILE A 107 9.18 -15.34 -4.60
C ILE A 107 9.65 -16.55 -5.41
N ASP A 108 10.86 -16.53 -5.94
CA ASP A 108 11.44 -17.66 -6.62
C ASP A 108 12.13 -18.62 -5.65
N LYS A 109 12.00 -19.93 -5.91
CA LYS A 109 12.72 -20.96 -5.17
C LYS A 109 14.19 -20.94 -5.56
N ALA A 110 15.00 -20.15 -4.86
CA ALA A 110 16.45 -20.04 -4.99
C ALA A 110 17.15 -20.63 -3.75
N GLU A 111 18.47 -20.69 -3.76
CA GLU A 111 19.25 -21.24 -2.62
C GLU A 111 18.99 -20.50 -1.30
N ASP A 112 18.75 -19.20 -1.37
CA ASP A 112 18.46 -18.33 -0.24
C ASP A 112 16.94 -18.17 0.07
N PHE A 113 16.08 -18.97 -0.62
CA PHE A 113 14.65 -18.99 -0.36
C PHE A 113 14.36 -19.71 0.96
N MET A 114 13.66 -19.04 1.88
CA MET A 114 13.31 -19.58 3.19
C MET A 114 11.85 -20.05 3.21
N THR A 115 11.63 -21.26 3.68
CA THR A 115 10.30 -21.88 3.82
C THR A 115 9.66 -21.65 5.18
N ASP A 116 10.42 -21.13 6.12
CA ASP A 116 9.96 -20.84 7.49
C ASP A 116 9.25 -19.48 7.55
N LYS A 117 8.70 -19.17 8.70
CA LYS A 117 8.15 -17.84 8.97
C LYS A 117 9.26 -16.80 9.02
N LEU A 118 8.99 -15.64 8.44
CA LEU A 118 9.92 -14.54 8.27
C LEU A 118 9.41 -13.29 8.98
N SER A 119 10.26 -12.66 9.78
CA SER A 119 10.04 -11.35 10.40
C SER A 119 10.67 -10.23 9.54
N GLY A 120 10.22 -8.99 9.74
CA GLY A 120 10.81 -7.81 9.11
C GLY A 120 10.34 -7.55 7.66
N PHE A 121 9.33 -8.26 7.18
CA PHE A 121 8.74 -8.06 5.86
C PHE A 121 7.35 -7.40 5.90
N PHE A 122 6.62 -7.60 6.97
CA PHE A 122 5.32 -7.02 7.18
C PHE A 122 5.20 -6.42 8.59
N PRO A 123 4.56 -5.25 8.78
CA PRO A 123 4.43 -4.64 10.09
C PRO A 123 3.63 -5.52 11.06
N ALA A 124 4.13 -5.70 12.27
CA ALA A 124 3.44 -6.40 13.36
C ALA A 124 3.00 -7.86 13.04
N ALA A 125 3.64 -8.52 12.07
CA ALA A 125 3.37 -9.91 11.74
C ALA A 125 4.59 -10.62 11.16
N GLU A 126 4.66 -11.93 11.36
CA GLU A 126 5.51 -12.82 10.58
C GLU A 126 4.78 -13.24 9.32
N ILE A 127 5.51 -13.50 8.24
CA ILE A 127 4.95 -14.01 6.99
C ILE A 127 5.52 -15.38 6.65
N LYS A 128 4.75 -16.17 5.92
CA LYS A 128 5.23 -17.39 5.24
C LYS A 128 4.88 -17.27 3.77
N VAL A 129 5.87 -17.56 2.91
CA VAL A 129 5.76 -17.45 1.45
C VAL A 129 5.77 -18.84 0.84
N GLU A 130 4.75 -19.15 0.05
CA GLU A 130 4.55 -20.47 -0.55
C GLU A 130 4.32 -20.32 -2.08
N PRO A 131 5.41 -20.34 -2.89
CA PRO A 131 5.29 -20.28 -4.35
C PRO A 131 4.68 -21.57 -4.92
N SER A 132 3.71 -21.43 -5.84
CA SER A 132 3.05 -22.53 -6.52
C SER A 132 2.74 -22.17 -7.98
N GLY A 133 3.59 -22.56 -8.91
CA GLY A 133 3.47 -22.20 -10.33
C GLY A 133 3.57 -20.68 -10.51
N ASN A 134 2.53 -20.08 -11.11
CA ASN A 134 2.44 -18.64 -11.29
C ASN A 134 1.79 -17.91 -10.08
N ASP A 135 1.48 -18.63 -9.03
CA ASP A 135 0.87 -18.06 -7.84
C ASP A 135 1.85 -18.05 -6.67
N VAL A 136 1.70 -17.08 -5.81
CA VAL A 136 2.40 -17.03 -4.53
C VAL A 136 1.38 -16.78 -3.44
N LYS A 137 1.30 -17.71 -2.49
CA LYS A 137 0.51 -17.53 -1.28
C LYS A 137 1.39 -16.92 -0.20
N VAL A 138 0.96 -15.81 0.37
CA VAL A 138 1.58 -15.20 1.54
C VAL A 138 0.61 -15.33 2.71
N THR A 139 1.06 -15.99 3.77
CA THR A 139 0.29 -16.13 5.02
C THR A 139 0.89 -15.21 6.07
N TYR A 140 0.07 -14.37 6.67
CA TYR A 140 0.43 -13.42 7.73
C TYR A 140 0.06 -14.02 9.09
N TYR A 141 0.99 -14.07 10.02
CA TYR A 141 0.81 -14.58 11.38
C TYR A 141 0.97 -13.45 12.39
N ARG A 142 -0.11 -13.07 13.05
CA ARG A 142 -0.14 -12.00 14.05
C ARG A 142 0.03 -12.52 15.45
N GLN A 143 0.52 -11.68 16.39
CA GLN A 143 0.80 -12.03 17.77
C GLN A 143 -0.42 -12.57 18.55
N ASN A 144 -1.63 -12.15 18.18
CA ASN A 144 -2.88 -12.62 18.80
C ASN A 144 -3.31 -14.02 18.31
N GLY A 145 -2.46 -14.73 17.58
CA GLY A 145 -2.73 -16.05 17.01
C GLY A 145 -3.63 -16.03 15.75
N LYS A 146 -4.10 -14.86 15.31
CA LYS A 146 -4.85 -14.75 14.06
C LYS A 146 -3.91 -14.87 12.87
N SER A 147 -4.37 -15.56 11.84
CA SER A 147 -3.69 -15.61 10.55
C SER A 147 -4.65 -15.25 9.42
N SER A 148 -4.11 -14.65 8.38
CA SER A 148 -4.79 -14.40 7.11
C SER A 148 -3.84 -14.76 5.97
N ALA A 149 -4.37 -15.01 4.80
CA ALA A 149 -3.54 -15.31 3.64
C ALA A 149 -4.06 -14.54 2.42
N GLN A 150 -3.10 -14.15 1.57
CA GLN A 150 -3.33 -13.55 0.26
C GLN A 150 -2.64 -14.39 -0.81
N ILE A 151 -3.28 -14.51 -1.96
CA ILE A 151 -2.72 -15.19 -3.13
C ILE A 151 -2.45 -14.12 -4.18
N TYR A 152 -1.20 -14.04 -4.61
CA TYR A 152 -0.75 -13.17 -5.69
C TYR A 152 -0.57 -13.98 -6.96
N GLN A 153 -1.29 -13.61 -8.02
CA GLN A 153 -1.02 -14.09 -9.36
C GLN A 153 0.18 -13.32 -9.91
N THR A 154 1.31 -13.99 -10.11
CA THR A 154 2.58 -13.34 -10.43
C THR A 154 2.89 -13.25 -11.94
N ALA A 155 1.93 -13.64 -12.79
CA ALA A 155 2.05 -13.43 -14.23
C ALA A 155 2.00 -11.92 -14.56
N PRO A 156 2.85 -11.45 -15.49
CA PRO A 156 2.80 -10.06 -15.94
C PRO A 156 1.43 -9.69 -16.50
N ILE A 157 0.94 -8.51 -16.16
CA ILE A 157 -0.24 -7.92 -16.77
C ILE A 157 0.21 -6.88 -17.81
N GLU A 158 -0.36 -6.91 -18.99
CA GLU A 158 -0.13 -5.90 -20.01
C GLU A 158 -0.44 -4.50 -19.45
N ARG A 159 0.45 -3.52 -19.73
CA ARG A 159 0.35 -2.16 -19.18
C ARG A 159 -1.02 -1.51 -19.46
N THR A 160 -1.57 -1.74 -20.64
CA THR A 160 -2.90 -1.21 -21.03
C THR A 160 -4.02 -1.78 -20.20
N LEU A 161 -3.99 -3.10 -19.91
CA LEU A 161 -4.96 -3.78 -19.06
C LEU A 161 -4.81 -3.33 -17.60
N PHE A 162 -3.59 -3.19 -17.11
CA PHE A 162 -3.31 -2.70 -15.78
C PHE A 162 -3.84 -1.27 -15.57
N LEU A 163 -3.61 -0.37 -16.53
CA LEU A 163 -4.13 1.00 -16.46
C LEU A 163 -5.66 1.05 -16.57
N ALA A 164 -6.27 0.16 -17.33
CA ALA A 164 -7.72 0.04 -17.38
C ALA A 164 -8.30 -0.44 -16.03
N ALA A 165 -7.65 -1.41 -15.36
CA ALA A 165 -8.03 -1.85 -14.03
C ALA A 165 -7.84 -0.74 -12.98
N ALA A 166 -6.76 0.04 -13.08
CA ALA A 166 -6.53 1.22 -12.24
C ALA A 166 -7.65 2.27 -12.40
N GLU A 167 -8.05 2.57 -13.64
CA GLU A 167 -9.16 3.49 -13.92
C GLU A 167 -10.49 2.95 -13.41
N GLN A 168 -10.76 1.66 -13.58
CA GLN A 168 -11.95 1.04 -13.00
C GLN A 168 -11.92 1.15 -11.47
N SER A 169 -10.81 0.80 -10.83
CA SER A 169 -10.62 0.96 -9.39
C SER A 169 -10.82 2.41 -8.96
N GLN A 170 -10.29 3.40 -9.69
CA GLN A 170 -10.44 4.83 -9.39
C GLN A 170 -11.93 5.26 -9.33
N ASN A 171 -12.80 4.60 -10.08
CA ASN A 171 -14.23 4.92 -10.17
C ASN A 171 -15.12 4.12 -9.21
N ILE A 172 -14.57 3.13 -8.50
CA ILE A 172 -15.30 2.36 -7.48
C ILE A 172 -15.03 2.99 -6.11
N ILE A 173 -15.87 3.90 -5.66
CA ILE A 173 -15.74 4.53 -4.35
C ILE A 173 -16.56 3.74 -3.32
N LYS A 174 -15.88 3.03 -2.42
CA LYS A 174 -16.50 2.37 -1.27
C LYS A 174 -16.95 3.41 -0.25
N ARG A 175 -17.97 3.09 0.56
CA ARG A 175 -18.47 3.99 1.62
C ARG A 175 -17.55 4.03 2.84
N GLU A 176 -16.74 3.02 3.01
CA GLU A 176 -15.78 2.85 4.09
C GLU A 176 -14.44 3.46 3.67
N PRO A 177 -14.03 4.60 4.27
CA PRO A 177 -12.70 5.14 4.05
C PRO A 177 -11.65 4.21 4.65
N LEU A 178 -10.53 4.04 3.94
CA LEU A 178 -9.37 3.26 4.38
C LEU A 178 -8.11 4.10 4.24
N LEU A 179 -7.26 4.04 5.26
CA LEU A 179 -5.91 4.54 5.24
C LEU A 179 -5.02 3.64 6.10
N GLU A 180 -3.92 3.22 5.55
CA GLU A 180 -2.92 2.36 6.19
C GLU A 180 -1.56 3.02 6.12
N LYS A 181 -0.84 3.03 7.23
CA LYS A 181 0.51 3.60 7.29
C LYS A 181 1.42 2.81 8.23
N ARG A 182 2.66 2.65 7.79
CA ARG A 182 3.77 2.18 8.63
C ARG A 182 4.14 3.30 9.62
N ILE A 183 4.21 2.98 10.91
CA ILE A 183 4.59 3.91 11.98
C ILE A 183 5.84 3.39 12.67
N ARG A 184 6.91 4.17 12.67
CA ARG A 184 8.14 3.80 13.34
C ARG A 184 8.02 4.06 14.85
N LEU A 185 8.22 2.99 15.67
CA LEU A 185 8.20 3.03 17.13
C LEU A 185 9.54 2.51 17.65
N GLY A 186 10.55 3.38 17.77
CA GLY A 186 11.91 2.96 18.11
C GLY A 186 12.49 2.03 17.05
N GLU A 187 12.79 0.78 17.42
CA GLU A 187 13.32 -0.23 16.50
C GLU A 187 12.22 -1.01 15.75
N GLU A 188 10.97 -0.89 16.18
CA GLU A 188 9.82 -1.57 15.59
C GLU A 188 9.15 -0.68 14.55
N THR A 189 8.63 -1.30 13.48
CA THR A 189 7.66 -0.66 12.58
C THR A 189 6.30 -1.28 12.82
N ALA A 190 5.39 -0.47 13.34
CA ALA A 190 3.99 -0.81 13.57
C ALA A 190 3.13 -0.47 12.35
N HIS A 191 1.92 -1.00 12.32
CA HIS A 191 0.91 -0.71 11.30
C HIS A 191 -0.24 0.08 11.93
N TRP A 192 -0.44 1.32 11.49
CA TRP A 192 -1.60 2.12 11.86
C TRP A 192 -2.62 2.06 10.74
N GLU A 193 -3.86 1.78 11.11
CA GLU A 193 -4.99 1.69 10.19
C GLU A 193 -6.12 2.61 10.65
N PHE A 194 -6.67 3.37 9.70
CA PHE A 194 -7.97 4.02 9.82
C PHE A 194 -8.91 3.35 8.83
N TYR A 195 -9.93 2.69 9.35
CA TYR A 195 -10.95 2.02 8.56
C TYR A 195 -12.35 2.28 9.11
N ASN A 196 -13.24 2.72 8.24
CA ASN A 196 -14.67 2.88 8.54
C ASN A 196 -14.93 3.62 9.88
N TRP A 197 -14.26 4.76 10.07
CA TRP A 197 -14.41 5.63 11.26
C TRP A 197 -13.92 4.98 12.57
N LYS A 198 -12.98 4.11 12.49
CA LYS A 198 -12.19 3.58 13.61
C LYS A 198 -10.73 3.61 13.23
N SER A 199 -9.85 3.71 14.21
CA SER A 199 -8.42 3.57 13.98
C SER A 199 -7.76 2.77 15.08
N PHE A 200 -6.71 2.08 14.72
CA PHE A 200 -5.93 1.25 15.64
C PHE A 200 -4.48 1.14 15.19
N LEU A 201 -3.63 0.76 16.13
CA LEU A 201 -2.22 0.50 15.93
C LEU A 201 -1.93 -0.98 16.20
N SER A 202 -1.42 -1.69 15.20
CA SER A 202 -0.90 -3.06 15.33
C SER A 202 0.60 -3.02 15.56
N THR A 203 1.06 -3.64 16.65
CA THR A 203 2.47 -3.73 17.05
C THR A 203 2.86 -5.18 17.27
N ASN A 204 4.14 -5.45 17.47
CA ASN A 204 4.61 -6.79 17.88
C ASN A 204 4.09 -7.22 19.25
N SER A 205 3.61 -6.29 20.08
CA SER A 205 3.05 -6.59 21.40
C SER A 205 1.52 -6.70 21.43
N GLY A 206 0.81 -6.28 20.37
CA GLY A 206 -0.64 -6.37 20.31
C GLY A 206 -1.31 -5.34 19.42
N LEU A 207 -2.64 -5.30 19.53
CA LEU A 207 -3.52 -4.35 18.85
C LEU A 207 -4.04 -3.32 19.86
N TYR A 208 -3.90 -2.05 19.52
CA TYR A 208 -4.30 -0.92 20.36
C TYR A 208 -5.28 -0.04 19.60
N ASP A 209 -6.52 -0.01 20.05
CA ASP A 209 -7.54 0.88 19.49
C ASP A 209 -7.27 2.33 19.88
N ASP A 210 -7.37 3.25 18.95
CA ASP A 210 -7.43 4.68 19.26
C ASP A 210 -8.82 5.03 19.86
N PRO A 211 -8.92 6.05 20.72
CA PRO A 211 -10.20 6.52 21.21
C PRO A 211 -11.13 6.93 20.07
N ASP A 212 -12.44 6.77 20.24
CA ASP A 212 -13.41 7.28 19.28
C ASP A 212 -13.25 8.79 19.10
N ALA A 213 -13.35 9.28 17.87
CA ALA A 213 -13.37 10.71 17.60
C ALA A 213 -14.83 11.19 17.45
N GLU A 214 -15.15 12.32 18.09
CA GLU A 214 -16.52 12.84 18.14
C GLU A 214 -16.86 13.74 16.94
N SER A 215 -15.83 14.25 16.23
CA SER A 215 -15.99 15.19 15.13
C SER A 215 -15.13 14.87 13.91
N LEU A 216 -15.44 15.50 12.77
CA LEU A 216 -14.59 15.42 11.57
C LEU A 216 -13.24 16.12 11.79
N GLU A 217 -13.24 17.16 12.58
CA GLU A 217 -12.07 17.93 12.95
C GLU A 217 -11.09 17.06 13.73
N GLU A 218 -11.56 16.29 14.71
CA GLU A 218 -10.72 15.35 15.46
C GLU A 218 -10.17 14.24 14.58
N TRP A 219 -10.96 13.70 13.65
CA TRP A 219 -10.47 12.75 12.66
C TRP A 219 -9.42 13.36 11.76
N ALA A 220 -9.64 14.57 11.25
CA ALA A 220 -8.67 15.26 10.41
C ALA A 220 -7.36 15.53 11.16
N ASP A 221 -7.43 15.96 12.41
CA ASP A 221 -6.25 16.22 13.25
C ASP A 221 -5.47 14.93 13.55
N ARG A 222 -6.17 13.84 13.90
CA ARG A 222 -5.54 12.53 14.12
C ARG A 222 -4.85 12.01 12.87
N ILE A 223 -5.51 12.03 11.72
CA ILE A 223 -4.94 11.56 10.45
C ILE A 223 -3.78 12.46 10.03
N HIS A 224 -3.92 13.79 10.16
CA HIS A 224 -2.84 14.73 9.89
C HIS A 224 -1.58 14.42 10.73
N GLN A 225 -1.73 14.18 12.02
CA GLN A 225 -0.62 13.83 12.92
C GLN A 225 0.11 12.55 12.50
N LYS A 226 -0.61 11.58 11.95
CA LYS A 226 -0.04 10.31 11.49
C LYS A 226 0.61 10.40 10.10
N THR A 227 0.05 11.21 9.19
CA THR A 227 0.37 11.18 7.75
C THR A 227 1.04 12.45 7.24
N ALA A 228 0.89 13.57 7.95
CA ALA A 228 1.19 14.92 7.47
C ALA A 228 0.36 15.35 6.24
N PHE A 229 -0.78 14.70 5.96
CA PHE A 229 -1.70 15.14 4.92
C PHE A 229 -2.26 16.52 5.23
N ASP A 230 -2.51 17.32 4.20
CA ASP A 230 -3.14 18.64 4.37
C ASP A 230 -4.48 18.54 5.11
N ARG A 231 -4.64 19.37 6.13
CA ARG A 231 -5.82 19.32 7.00
C ARG A 231 -7.11 19.73 6.27
N ALA A 232 -7.04 20.67 5.35
CA ALA A 232 -8.21 21.11 4.58
C ALA A 232 -8.65 20.02 3.61
N PHE A 233 -7.69 19.35 2.93
CA PHE A 233 -7.94 18.15 2.13
C PHE A 233 -8.64 17.06 2.96
N LEU A 234 -8.15 16.78 4.18
CA LEU A 234 -8.72 15.76 5.05
C LEU A 234 -10.16 16.09 5.44
N LEU A 235 -10.43 17.31 5.87
CA LEU A 235 -11.81 17.74 6.21
C LEU A 235 -12.76 17.61 5.04
N GLU A 236 -12.33 18.05 3.85
CA GLU A 236 -13.14 17.95 2.65
C GLU A 236 -13.46 16.50 2.29
N THR A 237 -12.47 15.65 2.33
CA THR A 237 -12.63 14.22 1.98
C THR A 237 -13.46 13.47 3.01
N LEU A 238 -13.26 13.72 4.29
CA LEU A 238 -14.09 13.14 5.35
C LEU A 238 -15.55 13.59 5.24
N MET A 239 -15.81 14.84 4.81
CA MET A 239 -17.17 15.29 4.50
C MET A 239 -17.79 14.53 3.31
N ILE A 240 -17.01 14.20 2.27
CA ILE A 240 -17.47 13.36 1.15
C ILE A 240 -17.92 12.01 1.70
N TYR A 241 -17.07 11.32 2.46
CA TYR A 241 -17.39 10.01 3.02
C TYR A 241 -18.60 10.06 3.98
N LYS A 242 -18.71 11.11 4.80
CA LYS A 242 -19.87 11.30 5.70
C LYS A 242 -21.21 11.44 4.92
N LYS A 243 -21.18 12.10 3.75
CA LYS A 243 -22.34 12.20 2.87
C LYS A 243 -22.70 10.86 2.21
N MET A 244 -21.70 10.05 1.84
CA MET A 244 -21.90 8.73 1.22
C MET A 244 -22.46 7.69 2.20
N ARG A 245 -22.28 7.90 3.49
CA ARG A 245 -22.77 6.99 4.54
C ARG A 245 -24.29 7.14 4.80
N ARG A 246 -24.88 8.28 4.42
CA ARG A 246 -26.33 8.55 4.55
C ARG A 246 -27.09 7.92 3.41
#